data_6f8781c67252de822d48fa788799ed17
#
_entry.id   6f8781c67252de822d48fa788799ed17
#
_cell.length_a   1.000
_cell.length_b   1.000
_cell.length_c   1.000
_cell.angle_alpha   90.00
_cell.angle_beta   90.00
_cell.angle_gamma   90.00
#
_symmetry.space_group_name_H-M   'P 1'
#
loop_
_entity.id
_entity.type
_entity.pdbx_description
1 polymer ?
#
loop_
_entity_poly.entity_id
_entity_poly.type
_entity_poly.pdbx_seq_one_letter_code
_entity_poly.pdbx_strand_id
1 'polypeptide(L)'
;VLMADDNYYGNLREKFEGKRQMVSENLEDLGFKIYDSGSAFYLWTRIPEQFDDALKFNEMLMKNGVGATPGSAFADSDDWDAYMRICIAREDSILEGAVEKIRATLK
;
A
#
# COMPACT_ATOMS: atom_id res chain seq x y z
N VAL A 1 -12.38 31.16 3.61
CA VAL A 1 -12.57 29.77 4.03
C VAL A 1 -12.41 28.83 2.83
N LEU A 2 -13.15 29.09 1.77
CA LEU A 2 -13.10 28.25 0.57
C LEU A 2 -11.74 28.28 -0.10
N MET A 3 -11.07 29.43 -0.07
CA MET A 3 -9.74 29.55 -0.68
C MET A 3 -8.70 28.76 0.12
N ALA A 4 -8.83 28.74 1.42
CA ALA A 4 -7.96 27.93 2.25
C ALA A 4 -8.15 26.44 1.96
N ASP A 5 -9.39 26.04 1.67
CA ASP A 5 -9.72 24.66 1.34
C ASP A 5 -9.03 24.20 0.05
N ASP A 6 -8.98 25.08 -0.96
CA ASP A 6 -8.32 24.74 -2.22
C ASP A 6 -6.84 24.47 -2.02
N ASN A 7 -6.16 25.31 -1.24
CA ASN A 7 -4.75 25.13 -0.94
C ASN A 7 -4.54 23.88 -0.08
N TYR A 8 -5.44 23.62 0.84
CA TYR A 8 -5.36 22.47 1.71
C TYR A 8 -5.44 21.17 0.91
N TYR A 9 -6.40 21.06 0.00
CA TYR A 9 -6.55 19.85 -0.82
C TYR A 9 -5.39 19.66 -1.78
N GLY A 10 -4.86 20.74 -2.34
CA GLY A 10 -3.69 20.67 -3.21
C GLY A 10 -2.48 20.15 -2.47
N ASN A 11 -2.21 20.66 -1.27
CA ASN A 11 -1.09 20.23 -0.45
C ASN A 11 -1.25 18.79 0.00
N LEU A 12 -2.49 18.41 0.34
CA LEU A 12 -2.79 17.06 0.77
C LEU A 12 -2.55 16.06 -0.36
N ARG A 13 -2.96 16.43 -1.58
CA ARG A 13 -2.75 15.58 -2.76
C ARG A 13 -1.26 15.35 -3.01
N GLU A 14 -0.47 16.42 -2.96
CA GLU A 14 0.98 16.32 -3.15
C GLU A 14 1.62 15.41 -2.09
N LYS A 15 1.15 15.54 -0.86
CA LYS A 15 1.66 14.73 0.24
C LYS A 15 1.40 13.24 0.00
N PHE A 16 0.18 12.89 -0.43
CA PHE A 16 -0.16 11.50 -0.70
C PHE A 16 0.50 10.97 -1.97
N GLU A 17 0.71 11.83 -2.97
CA GLU A 17 1.46 11.44 -4.17
C GLU A 17 2.87 11.03 -3.81
N GLY A 18 3.54 11.78 -2.94
CA GLY A 18 4.87 11.43 -2.46
C GLY A 18 4.91 10.10 -1.73
N LYS A 19 3.93 9.87 -0.86
CA LYS A 19 3.82 8.60 -0.13
C LYS A 19 3.56 7.44 -1.09
N ARG A 20 2.64 7.63 -2.02
CA ARG A 20 2.28 6.64 -3.03
C ARG A 20 3.50 6.25 -3.86
N GLN A 21 4.24 7.25 -4.33
CA GLN A 21 5.43 7.02 -5.15
C GLN A 21 6.48 6.24 -4.36
N MET A 22 6.75 6.64 -3.14
CA MET A 22 7.76 5.99 -2.30
C MET A 22 7.40 4.52 -2.05
N VAL A 23 6.16 4.25 -1.64
CA VAL A 23 5.72 2.88 -1.36
C VAL A 23 5.70 2.05 -2.64
N SER A 24 5.17 2.63 -3.73
CA SER A 24 5.09 1.93 -5.02
C SER A 24 6.46 1.53 -5.54
N GLU A 25 7.41 2.46 -5.55
CA GLU A 25 8.75 2.19 -6.05
C GLU A 25 9.46 1.11 -5.24
N ASN A 26 9.35 1.17 -3.92
CA ASN A 26 9.98 0.19 -3.05
C ASN A 26 9.35 -1.19 -3.21
N LEU A 27 8.03 -1.27 -3.31
CA LEU A 27 7.35 -2.55 -3.49
C LEU A 27 7.61 -3.14 -4.87
N GLU A 28 7.61 -2.32 -5.92
CA GLU A 28 7.93 -2.78 -7.27
C GLU A 28 9.34 -3.35 -7.32
N ASP A 29 10.27 -2.72 -6.63
CA ASP A 29 11.64 -3.18 -6.52
C ASP A 29 11.73 -4.56 -5.87
N LEU A 30 10.77 -4.89 -5.03
CA LEU A 30 10.69 -6.19 -4.36
C LEU A 30 9.88 -7.24 -5.13
N GLY A 31 9.35 -6.87 -6.29
CA GLY A 31 8.59 -7.79 -7.12
C GLY A 31 7.08 -7.65 -7.04
N PHE A 32 6.57 -6.71 -6.27
CA PHE A 32 5.13 -6.44 -6.21
C PHE A 32 4.70 -5.71 -7.47
N LYS A 33 3.45 -5.93 -7.86
CA LYS A 33 2.83 -5.16 -8.94
C LYS A 33 1.86 -4.17 -8.32
N ILE A 34 1.91 -2.93 -8.80
CA ILE A 34 1.07 -1.85 -8.26
C ILE A 34 0.03 -1.47 -9.30
N TYR A 35 -1.21 -1.39 -8.87
CA TYR A 35 -2.34 -1.00 -9.72
C TYR A 35 -2.98 0.28 -9.19
N ASP A 36 -3.46 1.10 -10.09
CA ASP A 36 -4.16 2.33 -9.72
C ASP A 36 -5.54 1.96 -9.15
N SER A 37 -5.77 2.35 -7.91
CA SER A 37 -7.04 2.08 -7.23
C SER A 37 -8.07 3.20 -7.43
N GLY A 38 -7.65 4.30 -8.08
CA GLY A 38 -8.50 5.49 -8.21
C GLY A 38 -8.62 6.28 -6.91
N SER A 39 -7.90 5.91 -5.87
CA SER A 39 -7.94 6.57 -4.56
C SER A 39 -6.57 7.12 -4.20
N ALA A 40 -6.55 8.30 -3.56
CA ALA A 40 -5.31 8.88 -3.05
C ALA A 40 -4.79 8.15 -1.80
N PHE A 41 -5.66 7.41 -1.11
CA PHE A 41 -5.35 6.81 0.19
C PHE A 41 -4.97 5.34 0.13
N TYR A 42 -5.23 4.66 -0.98
CA TYR A 42 -5.02 3.22 -1.10
C TYR A 42 -4.21 2.86 -2.32
N LEU A 43 -3.38 1.82 -2.16
CA LEU A 43 -2.72 1.16 -3.29
C LEU A 43 -3.29 -0.24 -3.41
N TRP A 44 -3.59 -0.66 -4.63
CA TRP A 44 -4.00 -2.01 -4.94
C TRP A 44 -2.79 -2.75 -5.47
N THR A 45 -2.40 -3.83 -4.80
CA THR A 45 -1.14 -4.50 -5.12
C THR A 45 -1.32 -6.01 -5.29
N ARG A 46 -0.44 -6.59 -6.09
CA ARG A 46 -0.27 -8.03 -6.17
C ARG A 46 1.09 -8.38 -5.61
N ILE A 47 1.15 -9.38 -4.75
CA ILE A 47 2.41 -9.84 -4.15
C ILE A 47 3.30 -10.46 -5.23
N PRO A 48 4.62 -10.65 -4.96
CA PRO A 48 5.52 -11.26 -5.94
C PRO A 48 5.01 -12.62 -6.42
N GLU A 49 5.31 -12.95 -7.67
CA GLU A 49 4.75 -14.14 -8.34
C GLU A 49 5.06 -15.46 -7.64
N GLN A 50 6.17 -15.53 -6.90
CA GLN A 50 6.54 -16.75 -6.18
C GLN A 50 5.66 -17.01 -4.95
N PHE A 51 4.77 -16.09 -4.61
CA PHE A 51 3.85 -16.23 -3.47
C PHE A 51 2.41 -16.28 -3.96
N ASP A 52 1.60 -17.09 -3.30
CA ASP A 52 0.20 -17.29 -3.67
C ASP A 52 -0.79 -16.61 -2.72
N ASP A 53 -0.34 -16.23 -1.52
CA ASP A 53 -1.25 -15.74 -0.47
C ASP A 53 -0.69 -14.46 0.15
N ALA A 54 -1.50 -13.41 0.10
CA ALA A 54 -1.13 -12.10 0.62
C ALA A 54 -1.32 -11.96 2.14
N LEU A 55 -1.93 -12.94 2.80
CA LEU A 55 -2.22 -12.84 4.25
C LEU A 55 -0.99 -12.58 5.09
N LYS A 56 0.11 -13.21 4.77
CA LYS A 56 1.37 -13.02 5.50
C LYS A 56 1.85 -11.56 5.39
N PHE A 57 1.81 -11.01 4.19
CA PHE A 57 2.23 -9.62 3.97
C PHE A 57 1.25 -8.65 4.61
N ASN A 58 -0.05 -8.99 4.56
CA ASN A 58 -1.09 -8.20 5.18
C ASN A 58 -0.87 -8.10 6.70
N GLU A 59 -0.61 -9.22 7.35
CA GLU A 59 -0.34 -9.25 8.79
C GLU A 59 0.90 -8.46 9.14
N MET A 60 1.94 -8.58 8.33
CA MET A 60 3.20 -7.87 8.53
C MET A 60 3.00 -6.36 8.46
N LEU A 61 2.24 -5.89 7.48
CA LEU A 61 1.93 -4.47 7.35
C LEU A 61 1.13 -3.97 8.56
N MET A 62 0.11 -4.72 8.96
CA MET A 62 -0.72 -4.33 10.09
C MET A 62 0.07 -4.29 11.40
N LYS A 63 0.96 -5.23 11.62
CA LYS A 63 1.82 -5.26 12.81
C LYS A 63 2.76 -4.05 12.85
N ASN A 64 3.08 -3.49 11.68
CA ASN A 64 3.95 -2.34 11.59
C ASN A 64 3.19 -1.02 11.44
N GLY A 65 1.89 -1.03 11.70
CA GLY A 65 1.08 0.17 11.75
C GLY A 65 0.48 0.62 10.42
N VAL A 66 0.60 -0.19 9.37
CA VAL A 66 0.05 0.12 8.06
C VAL A 66 -1.20 -0.72 7.83
N GLY A 67 -2.34 -0.05 7.63
CA GLY A 67 -3.59 -0.74 7.36
C GLY A 67 -3.55 -1.44 6.02
N ALA A 68 -3.93 -2.71 5.98
CA ALA A 68 -3.97 -3.48 4.75
C ALA A 68 -5.15 -4.44 4.80
N THR A 69 -5.73 -4.72 3.63
CA THR A 69 -6.86 -5.63 3.52
C THR A 69 -6.57 -6.63 2.41
N PRO A 70 -6.67 -7.95 2.67
CA PRO A 70 -6.42 -8.93 1.61
C PRO A 70 -7.50 -8.86 0.54
N GLY A 71 -7.12 -9.15 -0.71
CA GLY A 71 -8.05 -9.10 -1.84
C GLY A 71 -9.21 -10.08 -1.68
N SER A 72 -8.98 -11.19 -1.02
CA SER A 72 -10.02 -12.19 -0.75
C SER A 72 -11.19 -11.63 0.08
N ALA A 73 -10.96 -10.53 0.80
CA ALA A 73 -12.04 -9.87 1.57
C ALA A 73 -13.03 -9.13 0.66
N PHE A 74 -12.66 -8.88 -0.59
CA PHE A 74 -13.48 -8.14 -1.54
C PHE A 74 -14.18 -9.03 -2.57
N ALA A 75 -13.81 -10.29 -2.65
CA ALA A 75 -14.36 -11.21 -3.63
C ALA A 75 -14.33 -12.65 -3.10
N ASP A 76 -15.29 -13.45 -3.52
CA ASP A 76 -15.40 -14.85 -3.09
C ASP A 76 -14.55 -15.79 -3.95
N SER A 77 -13.60 -15.26 -4.69
CA SER A 77 -12.77 -16.03 -5.61
C SER A 77 -11.33 -16.13 -5.09
N ASP A 78 -10.73 -17.31 -5.21
CA ASP A 78 -9.33 -17.55 -4.87
C ASP A 78 -8.39 -16.74 -5.77
N ASP A 79 -8.89 -16.23 -6.89
CA ASP A 79 -8.10 -15.40 -7.80
C ASP A 79 -7.56 -14.14 -7.13
N TRP A 80 -8.17 -13.71 -6.03
CA TRP A 80 -7.78 -12.51 -5.32
C TRP A 80 -6.86 -12.76 -4.13
N ASP A 81 -6.48 -14.00 -3.87
CA ASP A 81 -5.63 -14.35 -2.73
C ASP A 81 -4.24 -13.69 -2.78
N ALA A 82 -3.75 -13.43 -3.99
CA ALA A 82 -2.44 -12.81 -4.18
C ALA A 82 -2.49 -11.27 -4.19
N TYR A 83 -3.65 -10.69 -3.95
CA TYR A 83 -3.86 -9.24 -3.99
C TYR A 83 -4.13 -8.69 -2.60
N MET A 84 -3.75 -7.42 -2.39
CA MET A 84 -4.09 -6.72 -1.16
C MET A 84 -4.18 -5.23 -1.41
N ARG A 85 -5.00 -4.56 -0.58
CA ARG A 85 -5.15 -3.12 -0.61
C ARG A 85 -4.38 -2.53 0.58
N ILE A 86 -3.48 -1.61 0.32
CA ILE A 86 -2.65 -0.99 1.34
C ILE A 86 -3.08 0.44 1.54
N CYS A 87 -3.30 0.84 2.79
CA CYS A 87 -3.60 2.22 3.15
C CYS A 87 -2.30 3.00 3.32
N ILE A 88 -2.12 4.06 2.52
CA ILE A 88 -0.92 4.89 2.59
C ILE A 88 -1.12 6.17 3.39
N ALA A 89 -2.27 6.32 4.06
CA ALA A 89 -2.58 7.48 4.88
C ALA A 89 -1.93 7.35 6.27
N ARG A 90 -0.62 7.17 6.29
CA ARG A 90 0.18 7.05 7.52
C ARG A 90 1.42 7.92 7.39
N GLU A 91 2.11 8.14 8.50
CA GLU A 91 3.36 8.88 8.49
C GLU A 91 4.42 8.16 7.66
N ASP A 92 5.30 8.94 7.03
CA ASP A 92 6.33 8.38 6.17
C ASP A 92 7.22 7.37 6.89
N SER A 93 7.58 7.65 8.13
CA SER A 93 8.42 6.75 8.93
C SER A 93 7.77 5.40 9.15
N ILE A 94 6.44 5.38 9.32
CA ILE A 94 5.69 4.14 9.51
C ILE A 94 5.66 3.35 8.21
N LEU A 95 5.41 4.02 7.08
CA LEU A 95 5.39 3.38 5.77
C LEU A 95 6.76 2.81 5.41
N GLU A 96 7.81 3.58 5.64
CA GLU A 96 9.19 3.15 5.38
C GLU A 96 9.56 1.95 6.24
N GLY A 97 9.18 1.97 7.52
CA GLY A 97 9.46 0.85 8.42
C GLY A 97 8.78 -0.43 7.99
N ALA A 98 7.53 -0.34 7.54
CA ALA A 98 6.78 -1.49 7.07
C ALA A 98 7.42 -2.08 5.81
N VAL A 99 7.81 -1.21 4.86
CA VAL A 99 8.47 -1.64 3.62
C VAL A 99 9.79 -2.34 3.93
N GLU A 100 10.56 -1.81 4.88
CA GLU A 100 11.83 -2.42 5.27
C GLU A 100 11.64 -3.81 5.88
N LYS A 101 10.56 -4.02 6.64
CA LYS A 101 10.24 -5.33 7.19
C LYS A 101 9.93 -6.34 6.08
N ILE A 102 9.21 -5.90 5.06
CA ILE A 102 8.92 -6.74 3.90
C ILE A 102 10.21 -7.08 3.17
N ARG A 103 11.06 -6.07 2.96
CA ARG A 103 12.35 -6.25 2.31
C ARG A 103 13.20 -7.29 3.03
N ALA A 104 13.29 -7.18 4.35
CA ALA A 104 14.05 -8.12 5.17
C ALA A 104 13.51 -9.55 5.07
N THR A 105 12.20 -9.69 4.94
CA THR A 105 11.56 -11.00 4.82
C THR A 105 11.83 -11.65 3.47
N LEU A 106 11.93 -10.86 2.41
CA LEU A 106 12.12 -11.37 1.05
C LEU A 106 13.58 -11.66 0.70
N LYS A 107 14.50 -11.22 1.52
CA LYS A 107 15.93 -11.48 1.31
C LYS A 107 16.39 -12.82 1.93
#